data_e69c5e268ee5eab641c70c6830dff6e9
#
_entry.id   e69c5e268ee5eab641c70c6830dff6e9
#
_cell.length_a   1.000
_cell.length_b   1.000
_cell.length_c   1.000
_cell.angle_alpha   90.00
_cell.angle_beta   90.00
_cell.angle_gamma   90.00
#
_symmetry.space_group_name_H-M   'P 1'
#
loop_
_entity.id
_entity.type
_entity.pdbx_description
1 polymer ?
#
loop_
_entity_poly.entity_id
_entity_poly.type
_entity_poly.pdbx_seq_one_letter_code
_entity_poly.pdbx_strand_id
1 'polypeptide(L)'
;EADGGVSDAARRVQVVSAPGVSALQAASARSGAILGHDFCAISLSDLLTPWEAIEKRIHAAGAGDFVVAFYNPVSKRRRTQLAAAREILMQYRGGDVPVILASSLGRPDEKIQYRTLGGLDIDEVDMLTTVMVGASSSKRLDLGRGSAVYTPRGYAKHLDAPQGKKQDETEADT
;
A
#
# COMPACT_ATOMS: atom_id res chain seq x y z
N GLU A 1 -25.72 4.18 21.02
CA GLU A 1 -26.30 4.69 22.28
C GLU A 1 -26.30 6.22 22.19
N ALA A 2 -27.49 6.84 22.33
CA ALA A 2 -27.60 8.28 22.33
C ALA A 2 -27.06 8.81 23.66
N ASP A 3 -25.94 9.54 23.62
CA ASP A 3 -25.40 10.22 24.77
C ASP A 3 -26.45 11.25 25.25
N GLY A 4 -27.04 11.01 26.43
CA GLY A 4 -28.09 11.88 27.03
C GLY A 4 -27.65 13.33 27.31
N GLY A 5 -26.33 13.62 27.18
CA GLY A 5 -25.76 14.96 27.37
C GLY A 5 -25.76 15.87 26.13
N VAL A 6 -26.12 15.35 24.93
CA VAL A 6 -26.08 16.12 23.69
C VAL A 6 -27.36 16.94 23.51
N SER A 7 -27.25 18.26 23.33
CA SER A 7 -28.40 19.13 23.09
C SER A 7 -29.11 18.82 21.77
N ASP A 8 -30.43 19.14 21.72
CA ASP A 8 -31.24 19.01 20.50
C ASP A 8 -30.69 19.84 19.33
N ALA A 9 -30.06 20.94 19.57
CA ALA A 9 -29.38 21.75 18.54
C ALA A 9 -28.21 21.01 17.94
N ALA A 10 -27.37 20.37 18.77
CA ALA A 10 -26.24 19.60 18.32
C ALA A 10 -26.66 18.34 17.52
N ARG A 11 -27.78 17.72 17.87
CA ARG A 11 -28.35 16.57 17.13
C ARG A 11 -28.86 16.95 15.74
N ARG A 12 -29.20 18.22 15.51
CA ARG A 12 -29.69 18.73 14.22
C ARG A 12 -28.59 19.31 13.33
N VAL A 13 -27.33 19.28 13.76
CA VAL A 13 -26.21 19.74 12.93
C VAL A 13 -26.09 18.81 11.71
N GLN A 14 -26.09 19.40 10.51
CA GLN A 14 -25.81 18.65 9.29
C GLN A 14 -24.32 18.32 9.23
N VAL A 15 -23.99 17.02 9.17
CA VAL A 15 -22.63 16.53 8.96
C VAL A 15 -22.47 16.19 7.50
N VAL A 16 -21.50 16.84 6.84
CA VAL A 16 -21.17 16.60 5.43
C VAL A 16 -19.75 16.05 5.35
N SER A 17 -19.57 14.95 4.62
CA SER A 17 -18.24 14.40 4.33
C SER A 17 -17.77 14.88 2.96
N ALA A 18 -16.53 15.41 2.90
CA ALA A 18 -15.85 15.72 1.66
C ALA A 18 -14.83 14.62 1.33
N PRO A 19 -14.73 14.15 0.08
CA PRO A 19 -13.71 13.19 -0.32
C PRO A 19 -12.32 13.84 -0.26
N GLY A 20 -11.31 13.02 0.01
CA GLY A 20 -9.93 13.47 0.08
C GLY A 20 -8.95 12.41 -0.45
N VAL A 21 -7.69 12.80 -0.61
CA VAL A 21 -6.60 11.91 -1.01
C VAL A 21 -5.90 11.39 0.24
N SER A 22 -5.78 10.07 0.37
CA SER A 22 -5.03 9.45 1.46
C SER A 22 -3.53 9.44 1.18
N ALA A 23 -2.70 9.31 2.23
CA ALA A 23 -1.24 9.28 2.09
C ALA A 23 -0.77 8.09 1.20
N LEU A 24 -1.44 6.95 1.23
CA LEU A 24 -1.09 5.81 0.36
C LEU A 24 -1.30 6.12 -1.12
N GLN A 25 -2.37 6.84 -1.47
CA GLN A 25 -2.63 7.26 -2.86
C GLN A 25 -1.61 8.32 -3.31
N ALA A 26 -1.30 9.29 -2.43
CA ALA A 26 -0.27 10.27 -2.70
C ALA A 26 1.12 9.62 -2.89
N ALA A 27 1.49 8.65 -2.04
CA ALA A 27 2.72 7.88 -2.16
C ALA A 27 2.79 7.11 -3.48
N SER A 28 1.70 6.42 -3.86
CA SER A 28 1.63 5.70 -5.13
C SER A 28 1.78 6.64 -6.33
N ALA A 29 1.09 7.79 -6.33
CA ALA A 29 1.18 8.76 -7.40
C ALA A 29 2.59 9.35 -7.60
N ARG A 30 3.39 9.42 -6.54
CA ARG A 30 4.78 9.90 -6.56
C ARG A 30 5.79 8.82 -6.96
N SER A 31 5.47 7.56 -6.71
CA SER A 31 6.42 6.44 -6.84
C SER A 31 6.10 5.48 -7.99
N GLY A 32 5.00 5.67 -8.70
CA GLY A 32 4.56 4.82 -9.81
C GLY A 32 3.15 4.28 -9.63
N ALA A 33 2.91 3.01 -9.92
CA ALA A 33 1.61 2.36 -9.87
C ALA A 33 1.62 1.13 -8.93
N ILE A 34 2.18 1.28 -7.74
CA ILE A 34 2.25 0.18 -6.77
C ILE A 34 0.86 -0.33 -6.38
N LEU A 35 -0.16 0.55 -6.35
CA LEU A 35 -1.56 0.21 -6.09
C LEU A 35 -2.29 -0.33 -7.33
N GLY A 36 -1.58 -0.80 -8.34
CA GLY A 36 -2.16 -1.36 -9.56
C GLY A 36 -2.90 -2.69 -9.35
N HIS A 37 -2.70 -3.35 -8.22
CA HIS A 37 -3.37 -4.59 -7.80
C HIS A 37 -4.06 -4.40 -6.45
N ASP A 38 -4.59 -5.49 -5.87
CA ASP A 38 -5.26 -5.46 -4.57
C ASP A 38 -4.32 -4.97 -3.47
N PHE A 39 -4.84 -4.12 -2.60
CA PHE A 39 -4.05 -3.50 -1.55
C PHE A 39 -4.84 -3.35 -0.26
N CYS A 40 -4.13 -3.21 0.85
CA CYS A 40 -4.72 -2.90 2.15
C CYS A 40 -3.89 -1.84 2.89
N ALA A 41 -4.53 -1.17 3.84
CA ALA A 41 -3.90 -0.21 4.74
C ALA A 41 -3.96 -0.75 6.18
N ILE A 42 -2.81 -0.81 6.85
CA ILE A 42 -2.69 -1.32 8.22
C ILE A 42 -1.98 -0.27 9.06
N SER A 43 -2.61 0.15 10.15
CA SER A 43 -1.94 0.97 11.16
C SER A 43 -1.14 0.08 12.11
N LEU A 44 0.14 0.41 12.31
CA LEU A 44 0.99 -0.28 13.29
C LEU A 44 0.88 0.33 14.69
N SER A 45 -0.07 1.25 14.92
CA SER A 45 -0.32 1.82 16.24
C SER A 45 -1.09 0.84 17.12
N ASP A 46 -0.48 0.43 18.21
CA ASP A 46 -1.03 -0.46 19.23
C ASP A 46 -1.65 0.27 20.43
N LEU A 47 -1.89 1.58 20.31
CA LEU A 47 -2.50 2.39 21.37
C LEU A 47 -3.95 2.01 21.66
N LEU A 48 -4.73 1.73 20.62
CA LEU A 48 -6.16 1.41 20.71
C LEU A 48 -6.50 0.02 20.17
N THR A 49 -5.54 -0.64 19.54
CA THR A 49 -5.71 -1.96 18.95
C THR A 49 -4.62 -2.88 19.48
N PRO A 50 -4.93 -4.01 20.13
CA PRO A 50 -3.92 -4.95 20.60
C PRO A 50 -2.99 -5.41 19.45
N TRP A 51 -1.69 -5.59 19.77
CA TRP A 51 -0.70 -5.99 18.78
C TRP A 51 -1.07 -7.30 18.07
N GLU A 52 -1.59 -8.27 18.78
CA GLU A 52 -2.01 -9.57 18.24
C GLU A 52 -3.08 -9.42 17.14
N ALA A 53 -3.96 -8.41 17.26
CA ALA A 53 -4.96 -8.14 16.24
C ALA A 53 -4.33 -7.48 15.00
N ILE A 54 -3.30 -6.66 15.17
CA ILE A 54 -2.53 -6.05 14.06
C ILE A 54 -1.74 -7.15 13.36
N GLU A 55 -1.04 -7.99 14.10
CA GLU A 55 -0.24 -9.11 13.62
C GLU A 55 -1.08 -10.07 12.76
N LYS A 56 -2.28 -10.45 13.23
CA LYS A 56 -3.24 -11.24 12.46
C LYS A 56 -3.59 -10.61 11.11
N ARG A 57 -3.74 -9.27 11.06
CA ARG A 57 -4.03 -8.55 9.81
C ARG A 57 -2.84 -8.58 8.87
N ILE A 58 -1.60 -8.49 9.39
CA ILE A 58 -0.38 -8.57 8.58
C ILE A 58 -0.23 -9.96 7.99
N HIS A 59 -0.47 -11.01 8.77
CA HIS A 59 -0.49 -12.39 8.27
C HIS A 59 -1.54 -12.58 7.16
N ALA A 60 -2.76 -12.08 7.34
CA ALA A 60 -3.81 -12.15 6.34
C ALA A 60 -3.42 -11.41 5.05
N ALA A 61 -2.80 -10.23 5.17
CA ALA A 61 -2.30 -9.46 4.03
C ALA A 61 -1.13 -10.18 3.32
N GLY A 62 -0.27 -10.86 4.07
CA GLY A 62 0.80 -11.70 3.52
C GLY A 62 0.25 -12.90 2.76
N ALA A 63 -0.67 -13.65 3.36
CA ALA A 63 -1.30 -14.83 2.77
C ALA A 63 -2.13 -14.50 1.51
N GLY A 64 -2.77 -13.33 1.47
CA GLY A 64 -3.53 -12.84 0.31
C GLY A 64 -2.67 -12.13 -0.73
N ASP A 65 -1.36 -12.01 -0.51
CA ASP A 65 -0.40 -11.30 -1.37
C ASP A 65 -0.81 -9.85 -1.72
N PHE A 66 -1.44 -9.14 -0.77
CA PHE A 66 -1.82 -7.74 -0.95
C PHE A 66 -0.60 -6.83 -0.96
N VAL A 67 -0.65 -5.73 -1.73
CA VAL A 67 0.19 -4.56 -1.46
C VAL A 67 -0.22 -3.97 -0.12
N VAL A 68 0.74 -3.72 0.78
CA VAL A 68 0.45 -3.24 2.13
C VAL A 68 0.97 -1.83 2.33
N ALA A 69 0.09 -0.92 2.75
CA ALA A 69 0.49 0.41 3.20
C ALA A 69 0.44 0.47 4.73
N PHE A 70 1.60 0.62 5.38
CA PHE A 70 1.70 0.79 6.82
C PHE A 70 1.61 2.25 7.21
N TYR A 71 0.63 2.57 8.05
CA TYR A 71 0.47 3.85 8.72
C TYR A 71 1.00 3.79 10.15
N ASN A 72 1.46 4.93 10.66
CA ASN A 72 2.08 5.01 11.98
C ASN A 72 3.18 3.95 12.17
N PRO A 73 4.12 3.81 11.21
CA PRO A 73 5.06 2.70 11.17
C PRO A 73 5.97 2.67 12.40
N VAL A 74 6.34 3.83 12.91
CA VAL A 74 7.16 3.99 14.11
C VAL A 74 6.66 5.15 14.96
N SER A 75 7.09 5.21 16.22
CA SER A 75 6.98 6.37 17.10
C SER A 75 8.24 6.50 17.96
N LYS A 76 8.36 7.57 18.76
CA LYS A 76 9.51 7.74 19.69
C LYS A 76 9.69 6.56 20.64
N ARG A 77 8.60 5.86 21.00
CA ARG A 77 8.60 4.73 21.96
C ARG A 77 8.38 3.37 21.30
N ARG A 78 8.07 3.33 20.00
CA ARG A 78 7.64 2.13 19.29
C ARG A 78 8.37 2.02 17.96
N ARG A 79 9.34 1.12 17.90
CA ARG A 79 10.15 0.86 16.70
C ARG A 79 10.18 -0.62 16.30
N THR A 80 9.72 -1.51 17.17
CA THR A 80 9.76 -2.97 16.97
C THR A 80 8.64 -3.48 16.06
N GLN A 81 7.50 -2.80 16.02
CA GLN A 81 6.31 -3.23 15.26
C GLN A 81 6.56 -3.27 13.75
N LEU A 82 7.28 -2.29 13.20
CA LEU A 82 7.63 -2.31 11.78
C LEU A 82 8.63 -3.43 11.46
N ALA A 83 9.57 -3.69 12.35
CA ALA A 83 10.49 -4.82 12.21
C ALA A 83 9.74 -6.17 12.25
N ALA A 84 8.82 -6.35 13.20
CA ALA A 84 7.98 -7.54 13.27
C ALA A 84 7.10 -7.69 12.02
N ALA A 85 6.50 -6.60 11.53
CA ALA A 85 5.70 -6.61 10.31
C ALA A 85 6.53 -7.03 9.08
N ARG A 86 7.79 -6.57 8.98
CA ARG A 86 8.73 -7.00 7.95
C ARG A 86 8.97 -8.51 8.02
N GLU A 87 9.31 -9.03 9.19
CA GLU A 87 9.58 -10.47 9.39
C GLU A 87 8.36 -11.35 9.06
N ILE A 88 7.16 -10.89 9.43
CA ILE A 88 5.92 -11.60 9.09
C ILE A 88 5.75 -11.64 7.55
N LEU A 89 5.87 -10.50 6.86
CA LEU A 89 5.68 -10.46 5.41
C LEU A 89 6.74 -11.28 4.67
N MET A 90 7.97 -11.36 5.17
CA MET A 90 9.04 -12.19 4.60
C MET A 90 8.74 -13.69 4.67
N GLN A 91 7.78 -14.15 5.47
CA GLN A 91 7.30 -15.55 5.46
C GLN A 91 6.45 -15.87 4.21
N TYR A 92 5.91 -14.85 3.55
CA TYR A 92 4.96 -15.01 2.44
C TYR A 92 5.54 -14.56 1.10
N ARG A 93 6.58 -13.73 1.10
CA ARG A 93 7.16 -13.15 -0.12
C ARG A 93 8.66 -12.95 0.02
N GLY A 94 9.37 -12.88 -1.11
CA GLY A 94 10.82 -12.74 -1.13
C GLY A 94 11.30 -11.40 -0.54
N GLY A 95 12.53 -11.41 -0.03
CA GLY A 95 13.16 -10.21 0.51
C GLY A 95 13.50 -9.15 -0.54
N ASP A 96 13.43 -9.47 -1.83
CA ASP A 96 13.65 -8.58 -2.97
C ASP A 96 12.43 -7.75 -3.38
N VAL A 97 11.26 -8.06 -2.81
CA VAL A 97 10.01 -7.29 -3.05
C VAL A 97 10.25 -5.81 -2.76
N PRO A 98 9.83 -4.90 -3.68
CA PRO A 98 10.07 -3.47 -3.52
C PRO A 98 9.28 -2.88 -2.36
N VAL A 99 9.96 -2.00 -1.63
CA VAL A 99 9.39 -1.17 -0.56
C VAL A 99 9.59 0.30 -0.90
N ILE A 100 8.57 1.10 -0.68
CA ILE A 100 8.60 2.56 -0.84
C ILE A 100 8.48 3.19 0.53
N LEU A 101 9.41 4.09 0.86
CA LEU A 101 9.34 4.99 2.00
C LEU A 101 8.94 6.37 1.47
N ALA A 102 7.73 6.80 1.76
CA ALA A 102 7.19 8.07 1.33
C ALA A 102 7.03 9.00 2.54
N SER A 103 7.95 9.94 2.71
CA SER A 103 8.02 10.82 3.87
C SER A 103 7.57 12.22 3.51
N SER A 104 6.93 12.92 4.47
CA SER A 104 6.55 14.34 4.38
C SER A 104 5.76 14.69 3.11
N LEU A 105 4.91 13.80 2.62
CA LEU A 105 4.15 13.99 1.37
C LEU A 105 3.40 15.32 1.33
N GLY A 106 3.55 16.06 0.23
CA GLY A 106 2.94 17.37 0.03
C GLY A 106 3.60 18.51 0.81
N ARG A 107 4.77 18.28 1.41
CA ARG A 107 5.56 19.29 2.13
C ARG A 107 6.85 19.61 1.39
N PRO A 108 7.55 20.73 1.72
CA PRO A 108 8.82 21.09 1.06
C PRO A 108 9.94 20.04 1.20
N ASP A 109 9.89 19.24 2.27
CA ASP A 109 10.82 18.17 2.60
C ASP A 109 10.33 16.78 2.14
N GLU A 110 9.40 16.73 1.18
CA GLU A 110 8.90 15.48 0.59
C GLU A 110 10.05 14.62 0.06
N LYS A 111 10.06 13.34 0.45
CA LYS A 111 11.09 12.39 0.05
C LYS A 111 10.49 11.04 -0.28
N ILE A 112 10.86 10.49 -1.43
CA ILE A 112 10.53 9.12 -1.85
C ILE A 112 11.82 8.31 -1.91
N GLN A 113 11.86 7.20 -1.19
CA GLN A 113 12.99 6.28 -1.18
C GLN A 113 12.51 4.88 -1.54
N TYR A 114 13.35 4.16 -2.26
CA TYR A 114 13.06 2.78 -2.68
C TYR A 114 14.01 1.83 -1.94
N ARG A 115 13.46 0.77 -1.40
CA ARG A 115 14.16 -0.30 -0.69
C ARG A 115 13.63 -1.65 -1.18
N THR A 116 14.20 -2.72 -0.68
CA THR A 116 13.62 -4.06 -0.73
C THR A 116 13.08 -4.45 0.64
N LEU A 117 12.20 -5.43 0.72
CA LEU A 117 11.64 -5.88 1.98
C LEU A 117 12.73 -6.36 2.95
N GLY A 118 13.69 -7.17 2.46
CA GLY A 118 14.82 -7.62 3.27
C GLY A 118 15.82 -6.52 3.62
N GLY A 119 15.92 -5.47 2.78
CA GLY A 119 16.80 -4.32 2.98
C GLY A 119 16.13 -3.11 3.65
N LEU A 120 14.92 -3.28 4.21
CA LEU A 120 14.22 -2.22 4.93
C LEU A 120 14.90 -1.95 6.28
N ASP A 121 15.56 -0.80 6.38
CA ASP A 121 16.13 -0.29 7.62
C ASP A 121 15.06 0.51 8.38
N ILE A 122 14.75 0.07 9.59
CA ILE A 122 13.75 0.72 10.45
C ILE A 122 14.22 2.10 10.92
N ASP A 123 15.52 2.34 10.99
CA ASP A 123 16.09 3.61 11.44
C ASP A 123 15.94 4.74 10.40
N GLU A 124 15.68 4.41 9.14
CA GLU A 124 15.34 5.37 8.10
C GLU A 124 13.88 5.85 8.15
N VAL A 125 13.04 5.24 9.00
CA VAL A 125 11.60 5.50 9.04
C VAL A 125 11.25 6.37 10.24
N ASP A 126 10.45 7.41 9.99
CA ASP A 126 9.92 8.32 10.99
C ASP A 126 8.39 8.32 11.04
N MET A 127 7.81 9.16 11.90
CA MET A 127 6.35 9.28 12.07
C MET A 127 5.63 9.91 10.86
N LEU A 128 6.36 10.61 10.00
CA LEU A 128 5.82 11.26 8.79
C LEU A 128 5.92 10.37 7.56
N THR A 129 6.42 9.14 7.73
CA THR A 129 6.64 8.19 6.65
C THR A 129 5.46 7.22 6.51
N THR A 130 4.98 7.06 5.29
CA THR A 130 4.14 5.95 4.87
C THR A 130 5.03 4.88 4.27
N VAL A 131 4.99 3.65 4.79
CA VAL A 131 5.78 2.53 4.27
C VAL A 131 4.85 1.68 3.41
N MET A 132 5.19 1.52 2.13
CA MET A 132 4.42 0.69 1.21
C MET A 132 5.25 -0.52 0.79
N VAL A 133 4.73 -1.71 1.05
CA VAL A 133 5.36 -2.98 0.69
C VAL A 133 4.61 -3.58 -0.50
N GLY A 134 5.32 -3.89 -1.57
CA GLY A 134 4.74 -4.51 -2.77
C GLY A 134 4.21 -5.91 -2.53
N ALA A 135 3.35 -6.41 -3.41
CA ALA A 135 3.00 -7.82 -3.56
C ALA A 135 4.19 -8.61 -4.14
N SER A 136 4.13 -9.93 -4.15
CA SER A 136 5.19 -10.79 -4.74
C SER A 136 5.47 -10.48 -6.20
N SER A 137 4.44 -10.00 -6.93
CA SER A 137 4.53 -9.63 -8.35
C SER A 137 4.98 -8.18 -8.59
N SER A 138 5.10 -7.36 -7.54
CA SER A 138 5.51 -5.96 -7.68
C SER A 138 6.93 -5.83 -8.21
N LYS A 139 7.15 -4.86 -9.09
CA LYS A 139 8.44 -4.64 -9.74
C LYS A 139 8.88 -3.20 -9.62
N ARG A 140 10.18 -3.01 -9.41
CA ARG A 140 10.84 -1.71 -9.55
C ARG A 140 11.39 -1.58 -10.96
N LEU A 141 11.20 -0.41 -11.56
CA LEU A 141 11.78 -0.01 -12.83
C LEU A 141 12.70 1.18 -12.59
N ASP A 142 13.89 1.13 -13.15
CA ASP A 142 14.80 2.25 -13.21
C ASP A 142 14.61 2.95 -14.57
N LEU A 143 14.05 4.15 -14.52
CA LEU A 143 13.73 4.98 -15.67
C LEU A 143 14.77 6.10 -15.77
N GLY A 144 14.97 6.68 -16.96
CA GLY A 144 15.91 7.78 -17.15
C GLY A 144 15.66 9.03 -16.28
N ARG A 145 14.47 9.13 -15.69
CA ARG A 145 14.05 10.20 -14.75
C ARG A 145 13.96 9.75 -13.29
N GLY A 146 14.49 8.58 -12.93
CA GLY A 146 14.41 7.98 -11.59
C GLY A 146 13.72 6.62 -11.58
N SER A 147 13.49 6.10 -10.38
CA SER A 147 12.85 4.79 -10.19
C SER A 147 11.32 4.92 -10.08
N ALA A 148 10.62 3.88 -10.47
CA ALA A 148 9.19 3.69 -10.23
C ALA A 148 8.90 2.26 -9.80
N VAL A 149 7.82 2.05 -9.05
CA VAL A 149 7.33 0.71 -8.66
C VAL A 149 5.92 0.53 -9.20
N TYR A 150 5.64 -0.64 -9.73
CA TYR A 150 4.29 -1.00 -10.16
C TYR A 150 3.95 -2.44 -9.77
N THR A 151 2.66 -2.72 -9.62
CA THR A 151 2.14 -4.07 -9.37
C THR A 151 1.23 -4.46 -10.54
N PRO A 152 1.62 -5.48 -11.36
CA PRO A 152 0.84 -5.89 -12.51
C PRO A 152 -0.43 -6.64 -12.09
N ARG A 153 -1.51 -6.48 -12.84
CA ARG A 153 -2.79 -7.19 -12.65
C ARG A 153 -2.90 -8.53 -13.41
N GLY A 154 -1.77 -9.14 -13.76
CA GLY A 154 -1.78 -10.42 -14.47
C GLY A 154 -2.03 -10.30 -15.99
N TYR A 155 -2.20 -9.12 -16.54
CA TYR A 155 -2.36 -8.90 -17.98
C TYR A 155 -1.11 -9.27 -18.81
N ALA A 156 0.06 -9.40 -18.17
CA ALA A 156 1.29 -9.80 -18.84
C ALA A 156 1.18 -11.16 -19.56
N LYS A 157 0.39 -12.09 -19.02
CA LYS A 157 0.10 -13.39 -19.67
C LYS A 157 -0.65 -13.26 -20.99
N HIS A 158 -1.33 -12.13 -21.21
CA HIS A 158 -2.09 -11.86 -22.44
C HIS A 158 -1.30 -11.04 -23.46
N LEU A 159 -0.23 -10.35 -23.01
CA LEU A 159 0.63 -9.58 -23.91
C LEU A 159 1.65 -10.47 -24.62
N ASP A 160 2.06 -11.59 -24.01
CA ASP A 160 2.98 -12.57 -24.57
C ASP A 160 2.27 -13.67 -25.38
N ALA A 161 0.94 -13.72 -25.38
CA ALA A 161 0.20 -14.60 -26.26
C ALA A 161 0.29 -14.04 -27.70
N PRO A 162 0.75 -14.82 -28.69
CA PRO A 162 0.73 -14.39 -30.08
C PRO A 162 -0.69 -13.98 -30.43
N GLN A 163 -0.86 -12.75 -30.92
CA GLN A 163 -2.17 -12.27 -31.37
C GLN A 163 -2.66 -13.21 -32.47
N GLY A 164 -3.50 -14.16 -32.06
CA GLY A 164 -4.14 -15.09 -32.97
C GLY A 164 -4.89 -14.27 -34.03
N LYS A 165 -4.61 -14.60 -35.29
CA LYS A 165 -5.28 -14.06 -36.46
C LYS A 165 -6.77 -13.93 -36.16
N LYS A 166 -7.35 -12.74 -36.34
CA LYS A 166 -8.78 -12.59 -36.47
C LYS A 166 -9.23 -13.57 -37.55
N GLN A 167 -10.04 -14.54 -37.18
CA GLN A 167 -10.78 -15.31 -38.15
C GLN A 167 -11.77 -14.35 -38.79
N ASP A 168 -11.54 -14.02 -40.04
CA ASP A 168 -12.55 -13.42 -40.90
C ASP A 168 -13.70 -14.45 -40.98
N GLU A 169 -14.74 -14.24 -40.20
CA GLU A 169 -16.04 -14.83 -40.48
C GLU A 169 -16.58 -14.14 -41.73
N THR A 170 -16.23 -14.70 -42.87
CA THR A 170 -16.89 -14.40 -44.12
C THR A 170 -18.31 -14.94 -44.00
N GLU A 171 -19.26 -14.04 -44.04
CA GLU A 171 -20.66 -14.31 -44.34
C GLU A 171 -20.72 -15.25 -45.57
N ALA A 172 -21.37 -16.36 -45.40
CA ALA A 172 -21.93 -17.11 -46.51
C ALA A 172 -23.44 -17.11 -46.37
N ASP A 173 -24.00 -16.15 -47.04
CA ASP A 173 -25.42 -16.04 -47.41
C ASP A 173 -25.81 -17.18 -48.32
N THR A 174 -26.84 -17.94 -47.99
CA THR A 174 -27.81 -18.56 -48.95
C THR A 174 -29.06 -18.95 -48.20
#